data_38c5b64960749a37c0d7ecc1048f0db3
#
_entry.id   38c5b64960749a37c0d7ecc1048f0db3
#
_cell.length_a   1.000
_cell.length_b   1.000
_cell.length_c   1.000
_cell.angle_alpha   90.00
_cell.angle_beta   90.00
_cell.angle_gamma   90.00
#
_symmetry.space_group_name_H-M   'P 1'
#
loop_
_entity.id
_entity.type
_entity.pdbx_description
1 polymer ?
#
loop_
_entity_poly.entity_id
_entity_poly.type
_entity_poly.pdbx_seq_one_letter_code
_entity_poly.pdbx_strand_id
1 'polypeptide(L)'
;MELPFIGRAVKKKRNQMMAVDLGTRTTKAVLIERRGEVLALSRYALLDAPIYDKKFSPELLSDHLRSVAEALGSTTKFVTLAIGLDDAIVRQVELPQIPVNEMRMVLRNNTKGYLQQDLPNHAFDCFIFPPKPASMPAKPADPAKPLGVPKLKVLVTGAKQQLLDDYQLSVKNAGLTADCIVPGIIGPLNAFEMAMPEAFANESVALVDIGFKHSSICVLDRGELVLIRVVNIGGDKLTAGLAEAMNITYADAEGVKLGIVPKNKSEPSGEFAALEMQVTALDSQVAPLGRELRASLDFFEHQQDRAVSQIFISGAAAKSEMFLEMLRAEMIAECKTWNPATFLQLALPGQQAVEIEHVGPQLCVAIGAALSAL
;
A
#
# COMPACT_ATOMS: atom_id res chain seq x y z
N MET A 1 1.49 -11.52 5.51
CA MET A 1 0.69 -10.92 6.61
C MET A 1 -0.77 -10.87 6.19
N GLU A 2 -1.66 -11.54 6.89
CA GLU A 2 -3.08 -11.62 6.52
C GLU A 2 -3.91 -10.88 7.55
N LEU A 3 -4.47 -9.74 7.15
CA LEU A 3 -5.29 -8.87 8.00
C LEU A 3 -6.58 -8.48 7.26
N PRO A 4 -7.51 -9.42 7.02
CA PRO A 4 -8.79 -9.07 6.43
C PRO A 4 -9.73 -8.48 7.50
N PHE A 5 -10.42 -7.39 7.21
CA PHE A 5 -11.57 -6.94 8.01
C PHE A 5 -12.74 -7.91 7.92
N ILE A 6 -12.87 -8.55 6.76
CA ILE A 6 -13.84 -9.59 6.49
C ILE A 6 -13.06 -10.74 5.90
N GLY A 7 -12.86 -11.76 6.70
CA GLY A 7 -12.12 -12.94 6.32
C GLY A 7 -12.91 -14.20 6.56
N ARG A 8 -12.41 -15.31 6.05
CA ARG A 8 -13.03 -16.61 6.17
C ARG A 8 -12.65 -17.33 7.45
N ALA A 9 -13.63 -18.07 7.98
CA ALA A 9 -13.37 -19.04 9.02
C ALA A 9 -12.52 -20.24 8.55
N VAL A 10 -12.52 -20.57 7.24
CA VAL A 10 -11.76 -21.67 6.63
C VAL A 10 -11.19 -21.22 5.29
N LYS A 11 -9.85 -21.27 5.14
CA LYS A 11 -9.18 -21.00 3.86
C LYS A 11 -9.46 -22.13 2.87
N LYS A 12 -10.16 -21.82 1.80
CA LYS A 12 -10.29 -22.72 0.66
C LYS A 12 -9.29 -22.30 -0.40
N LYS A 13 -8.36 -23.18 -0.79
CA LYS A 13 -7.44 -22.92 -1.90
C LYS A 13 -8.23 -22.49 -3.14
N ARG A 14 -7.94 -21.29 -3.64
CA ARG A 14 -8.56 -20.73 -4.84
C ARG A 14 -7.69 -21.00 -6.06
N ASN A 15 -8.35 -21.34 -7.18
CA ASN A 15 -7.65 -21.47 -8.47
C ASN A 15 -7.46 -20.11 -9.14
N GLN A 16 -8.35 -19.15 -8.86
CA GLN A 16 -8.27 -17.78 -9.36
C GLN A 16 -8.51 -16.80 -8.20
N MET A 17 -7.71 -15.77 -8.14
CA MET A 17 -7.78 -14.69 -7.16
C MET A 17 -7.87 -13.37 -7.91
N MET A 18 -9.03 -12.73 -7.84
CA MET A 18 -9.22 -11.37 -8.32
C MET A 18 -9.03 -10.41 -7.14
N ALA A 19 -8.12 -9.45 -7.27
CA ALA A 19 -7.95 -8.40 -6.29
C ALA A 19 -8.04 -7.03 -6.93
N VAL A 20 -8.67 -6.10 -6.20
CA VAL A 20 -8.93 -4.74 -6.65
C VAL A 20 -8.42 -3.76 -5.61
N ASP A 21 -7.46 -2.94 -5.98
CA ASP A 21 -7.02 -1.77 -5.24
C ASP A 21 -7.92 -0.57 -5.59
N LEU A 22 -8.72 -0.14 -4.63
CA LEU A 22 -9.63 1.00 -4.76
C LEU A 22 -8.88 2.32 -4.54
N GLY A 23 -7.98 2.64 -5.46
CA GLY A 23 -7.24 3.91 -5.42
C GLY A 23 -8.14 5.11 -5.70
N THR A 24 -7.75 6.29 -5.21
CA THR A 24 -8.57 7.52 -5.30
C THR A 24 -8.62 8.15 -6.70
N ARG A 25 -7.67 7.84 -7.59
CA ARG A 25 -7.68 8.31 -8.99
C ARG A 25 -7.77 7.15 -9.97
N THR A 26 -7.07 6.06 -9.68
CA THR A 26 -7.01 4.89 -10.56
C THR A 26 -7.27 3.65 -9.72
N THR A 27 -8.24 2.86 -10.12
CA THR A 27 -8.45 1.51 -9.63
C THR A 27 -7.48 0.58 -10.35
N LYS A 28 -6.73 -0.21 -9.60
CA LYS A 28 -5.82 -1.21 -10.15
C LYS A 28 -6.35 -2.58 -9.77
N ALA A 29 -6.38 -3.48 -10.72
CA ALA A 29 -6.87 -4.83 -10.48
C ALA A 29 -5.96 -5.87 -11.11
N VAL A 30 -5.89 -7.04 -10.48
CA VAL A 30 -5.12 -8.18 -10.96
C VAL A 30 -5.95 -9.45 -10.89
N LEU A 31 -5.70 -10.35 -11.85
CA LEU A 31 -6.18 -11.71 -11.84
C LEU A 31 -4.97 -12.65 -11.74
N ILE A 32 -4.85 -13.34 -10.62
CA ILE A 32 -3.80 -14.31 -10.36
C ILE A 32 -4.41 -15.71 -10.39
N GLU A 33 -3.79 -16.61 -11.12
CA GLU A 33 -4.21 -18.01 -11.27
C GLU A 33 -3.20 -18.93 -10.57
N ARG A 34 -3.73 -19.93 -9.88
CA ARG A 34 -2.93 -21.02 -9.34
C ARG A 34 -2.81 -22.13 -10.38
N ARG A 35 -1.59 -22.42 -10.82
CA ARG A 35 -1.25 -23.49 -11.75
C ARG A 35 -0.36 -24.51 -11.04
N GLY A 36 -0.99 -25.47 -10.34
CA GLY A 36 -0.28 -26.34 -9.41
C GLY A 36 0.27 -25.57 -8.21
N GLU A 37 1.56 -25.60 -8.02
CA GLU A 37 2.25 -24.85 -6.96
C GLU A 37 2.68 -23.44 -7.40
N VAL A 38 2.52 -23.10 -8.69
CA VAL A 38 2.95 -21.83 -9.24
C VAL A 38 1.77 -20.85 -9.29
N LEU A 39 2.04 -19.60 -8.98
CA LEU A 39 1.10 -18.49 -9.15
C LEU A 39 1.43 -17.76 -10.45
N ALA A 40 0.42 -17.52 -11.27
CA ALA A 40 0.55 -16.83 -12.55
C ALA A 40 -0.27 -15.55 -12.59
N LEU A 41 0.34 -14.43 -12.98
CA LEU A 41 -0.39 -13.21 -13.30
C LEU A 41 -0.98 -13.36 -14.71
N SER A 42 -2.29 -13.53 -14.80
CA SER A 42 -2.98 -13.77 -16.08
C SER A 42 -3.53 -12.50 -16.72
N ARG A 43 -3.90 -11.50 -15.92
CA ARG A 43 -4.40 -10.19 -16.36
C ARG A 43 -4.12 -9.13 -15.30
N TYR A 44 -4.04 -7.89 -15.75
CA TYR A 44 -4.22 -6.71 -14.90
C TYR A 44 -5.12 -5.69 -15.60
N ALA A 45 -5.69 -4.78 -14.83
CA ALA A 45 -6.49 -3.68 -15.36
C ALA A 45 -6.20 -2.39 -14.56
N LEU A 46 -6.18 -1.28 -15.28
CA LEU A 46 -6.07 0.07 -14.73
C LEU A 46 -7.26 0.86 -15.27
N LEU A 47 -8.17 1.24 -14.39
CA LEU A 47 -9.37 2.01 -14.72
C LEU A 47 -9.40 3.30 -13.92
N ASP A 48 -9.99 4.35 -14.47
CA ASP A 48 -10.24 5.54 -13.69
C ASP A 48 -11.17 5.21 -12.52
N ALA A 49 -10.82 5.68 -11.33
CA ALA A 49 -11.63 5.46 -10.14
C ALA A 49 -12.98 6.21 -10.27
N PRO A 50 -14.06 5.66 -9.71
CA PRO A 50 -15.36 6.35 -9.70
C PRO A 50 -15.26 7.65 -8.90
N ILE A 51 -15.85 8.71 -9.44
CA ILE A 51 -15.92 10.02 -8.80
C ILE A 51 -17.22 10.10 -8.00
N TYR A 52 -17.10 10.34 -6.70
CA TYR A 52 -18.24 10.53 -5.80
C TYR A 52 -18.44 12.02 -5.52
N ASP A 53 -19.59 12.59 -5.89
CA ASP A 53 -19.85 14.02 -5.73
C ASP A 53 -19.84 14.49 -4.28
N LYS A 54 -20.45 13.74 -3.36
CA LYS A 54 -20.54 14.11 -1.92
C LYS A 54 -20.41 12.93 -0.98
N LYS A 55 -20.91 11.75 -1.36
CA LYS A 55 -20.94 10.55 -0.53
C LYS A 55 -20.61 9.33 -1.36
N PHE A 56 -20.01 8.36 -0.73
CA PHE A 56 -19.83 7.04 -1.29
C PHE A 56 -21.18 6.49 -1.78
N SER A 57 -21.21 5.94 -3.01
CA SER A 57 -22.37 5.29 -3.61
C SER A 57 -22.09 3.83 -3.88
N PRO A 58 -22.78 2.91 -3.17
CA PRO A 58 -22.66 1.47 -3.45
C PRO A 58 -23.03 1.10 -4.89
N GLU A 59 -23.98 1.78 -5.51
CA GLU A 59 -24.41 1.54 -6.88
C GLU A 59 -23.29 1.86 -7.87
N LEU A 60 -22.68 3.04 -7.72
CA LEU A 60 -21.59 3.49 -8.59
C LEU A 60 -20.38 2.56 -8.47
N LEU A 61 -20.03 2.14 -7.24
CA LEU A 61 -18.97 1.16 -7.03
C LEU A 61 -19.33 -0.20 -7.62
N SER A 62 -20.60 -0.61 -7.54
CA SER A 62 -21.05 -1.88 -8.13
C SER A 62 -20.86 -1.93 -9.63
N ASP A 63 -21.22 -0.83 -10.33
CA ASP A 63 -21.04 -0.69 -11.78
C ASP A 63 -19.55 -0.70 -12.12
N HIS A 64 -18.74 0.00 -11.36
CA HIS A 64 -17.31 0.02 -11.52
C HIS A 64 -16.67 -1.36 -11.33
N LEU A 65 -17.07 -2.11 -10.30
CA LEU A 65 -16.56 -3.47 -10.06
C LEU A 65 -16.95 -4.44 -11.18
N ARG A 66 -18.12 -4.27 -11.82
CA ARG A 66 -18.48 -5.03 -13.04
C ARG A 66 -17.53 -4.72 -14.18
N SER A 67 -17.26 -3.43 -14.43
CA SER A 67 -16.32 -3.00 -15.46
C SER A 67 -14.90 -3.54 -15.20
N VAL A 68 -14.47 -3.57 -13.95
CA VAL A 68 -13.16 -4.16 -13.55
C VAL A 68 -13.14 -5.66 -13.86
N ALA A 69 -14.18 -6.41 -13.48
CA ALA A 69 -14.26 -7.85 -13.71
C ALA A 69 -14.27 -8.18 -15.22
N GLU A 70 -14.98 -7.37 -16.02
CA GLU A 70 -15.01 -7.47 -17.48
C GLU A 70 -13.63 -7.18 -18.10
N ALA A 71 -12.96 -6.11 -17.68
CA ALA A 71 -11.62 -5.75 -18.14
C ALA A 71 -10.57 -6.84 -17.85
N LEU A 72 -10.72 -7.53 -16.71
CA LEU A 72 -9.89 -8.68 -16.36
C LEU A 72 -10.29 -9.96 -17.10
N GLY A 73 -11.45 -10.00 -17.76
CA GLY A 73 -12.01 -11.24 -18.31
C GLY A 73 -12.18 -12.34 -17.25
N SER A 74 -12.47 -11.92 -16.00
CA SER A 74 -12.51 -12.83 -14.86
C SER A 74 -13.75 -13.71 -14.87
N THR A 75 -13.57 -15.00 -14.64
CA THR A 75 -14.66 -15.97 -14.44
C THR A 75 -14.92 -16.24 -12.95
N THR A 76 -14.01 -15.84 -12.06
CA THR A 76 -14.23 -15.96 -10.62
C THR A 76 -15.24 -14.93 -10.13
N LYS A 77 -16.09 -15.36 -9.20
CA LYS A 77 -17.01 -14.46 -8.50
C LYS A 77 -16.44 -13.91 -7.19
N PHE A 78 -15.25 -14.34 -6.82
CA PHE A 78 -14.63 -13.95 -5.56
C PHE A 78 -13.64 -12.82 -5.80
N VAL A 79 -13.74 -11.77 -4.98
CA VAL A 79 -12.89 -10.58 -5.05
C VAL A 79 -12.32 -10.23 -3.69
N THR A 80 -11.05 -9.88 -3.66
CA THR A 80 -10.41 -9.19 -2.54
C THR A 80 -10.37 -7.70 -2.85
N LEU A 81 -10.88 -6.87 -1.94
CA LEU A 81 -10.79 -5.41 -2.03
C LEU A 81 -9.68 -4.90 -1.14
N ALA A 82 -8.77 -4.11 -1.69
CA ALA A 82 -7.86 -3.28 -0.92
C ALA A 82 -8.45 -1.87 -0.82
N ILE A 83 -8.69 -1.42 0.41
CA ILE A 83 -9.29 -0.11 0.69
C ILE A 83 -8.24 0.95 1.00
N GLY A 84 -8.57 2.20 0.70
CA GLY A 84 -7.66 3.34 0.81
C GLY A 84 -7.11 3.59 2.22
N LEU A 85 -6.03 4.36 2.28
CA LEU A 85 -5.36 4.71 3.54
C LEU A 85 -6.22 5.60 4.44
N ASP A 86 -7.17 6.36 3.86
CA ASP A 86 -8.13 7.19 4.60
C ASP A 86 -9.24 6.36 5.26
N ASP A 87 -9.52 5.21 4.70
CA ASP A 87 -10.63 4.34 5.08
C ASP A 87 -10.22 3.28 6.12
N ALA A 88 -8.92 3.06 6.29
CA ALA A 88 -8.38 2.05 7.16
C ALA A 88 -7.42 2.62 8.21
N ILE A 89 -7.60 2.20 9.43
CA ILE A 89 -6.67 2.47 10.53
C ILE A 89 -5.72 1.28 10.62
N VAL A 90 -4.42 1.55 10.68
CA VAL A 90 -3.42 0.51 10.92
C VAL A 90 -2.48 1.01 12.03
N ARG A 91 -2.37 0.26 13.14
CA ARG A 91 -1.56 0.63 14.31
C ARG A 91 -0.90 -0.60 14.91
N GLN A 92 0.34 -0.43 15.35
CA GLN A 92 0.99 -1.42 16.21
C GLN A 92 0.71 -1.07 17.68
N VAL A 93 0.24 -2.05 18.42
CA VAL A 93 -0.08 -1.89 19.85
C VAL A 93 0.33 -3.12 20.64
N GLU A 94 0.44 -2.96 21.95
CA GLU A 94 0.58 -4.07 22.87
C GLU A 94 -0.79 -4.42 23.46
N LEU A 95 -1.23 -5.65 23.22
CA LEU A 95 -2.48 -6.21 23.76
C LEU A 95 -2.17 -7.35 24.76
N PRO A 96 -3.05 -7.60 25.73
CA PRO A 96 -2.97 -8.79 26.56
C PRO A 96 -2.90 -10.07 25.70
N GLN A 97 -2.21 -11.08 26.20
CA GLN A 97 -2.12 -12.38 25.54
C GLN A 97 -3.44 -13.15 25.70
N ILE A 98 -4.39 -12.86 24.85
CA ILE A 98 -5.73 -13.43 24.77
C ILE A 98 -6.03 -13.86 23.33
N PRO A 99 -7.05 -14.68 23.07
CA PRO A 99 -7.47 -15.05 21.72
C PRO A 99 -7.84 -13.82 20.87
N VAL A 100 -7.56 -13.88 19.56
CA VAL A 100 -7.83 -12.76 18.62
C VAL A 100 -9.27 -12.25 18.70
N ASN A 101 -10.25 -13.15 18.85
CA ASN A 101 -11.65 -12.73 18.98
C ASN A 101 -11.90 -11.88 20.22
N GLU A 102 -11.23 -12.18 21.34
CA GLU A 102 -11.29 -11.37 22.55
C GLU A 102 -10.54 -10.05 22.39
N MET A 103 -9.38 -10.04 21.67
CA MET A 103 -8.67 -8.81 21.31
C MET A 103 -9.57 -7.84 20.54
N ARG A 104 -10.35 -8.34 19.57
CA ARG A 104 -11.32 -7.54 18.82
C ARG A 104 -12.37 -6.91 19.73
N MET A 105 -12.87 -7.64 20.72
CA MET A 105 -13.84 -7.13 21.71
C MET A 105 -13.20 -6.07 22.63
N VAL A 106 -11.99 -6.32 23.11
CA VAL A 106 -11.23 -5.40 23.94
C VAL A 106 -10.98 -4.07 23.19
N LEU A 107 -10.59 -4.13 21.93
CA LEU A 107 -10.40 -2.95 21.09
C LEU A 107 -11.71 -2.19 20.91
N ARG A 108 -12.81 -2.88 20.56
CA ARG A 108 -14.12 -2.25 20.37
C ARG A 108 -14.61 -1.51 21.61
N ASN A 109 -14.32 -2.04 22.80
CA ASN A 109 -14.75 -1.46 24.07
C ASN A 109 -13.82 -0.36 24.60
N ASN A 110 -12.55 -0.33 24.19
CA ASN A 110 -11.56 0.62 24.69
C ASN A 110 -10.57 1.07 23.61
N THR A 111 -11.09 1.64 22.53
CA THR A 111 -10.26 2.19 21.44
C THR A 111 -9.34 3.28 21.95
N LYS A 112 -9.83 4.16 22.82
CA LYS A 112 -9.07 5.27 23.36
C LYS A 112 -7.85 4.83 24.19
N GLY A 113 -8.00 3.75 24.96
CA GLY A 113 -6.90 3.22 25.78
C GLY A 113 -5.80 2.54 24.96
N TYR A 114 -6.15 1.82 23.92
CA TYR A 114 -5.19 1.05 23.11
C TYR A 114 -4.73 1.79 21.84
N LEU A 115 -5.63 2.51 21.18
CA LEU A 115 -5.35 3.17 19.90
C LEU A 115 -5.14 4.69 20.04
N GLN A 116 -5.30 5.22 21.26
CA GLN A 116 -5.20 6.65 21.59
C GLN A 116 -6.16 7.53 20.77
N GLN A 117 -7.25 6.93 20.30
CA GLN A 117 -8.25 7.58 19.47
C GLN A 117 -9.64 7.00 19.79
N ASP A 118 -10.65 7.88 19.85
CA ASP A 118 -12.03 7.43 19.98
C ASP A 118 -12.58 7.01 18.62
N LEU A 119 -12.92 5.74 18.46
CA LEU A 119 -13.30 5.12 17.20
C LEU A 119 -14.63 4.37 17.36
N PRO A 120 -15.74 5.10 17.55
CA PRO A 120 -17.03 4.46 17.62
C PRO A 120 -17.40 3.81 16.29
N ASN A 121 -18.16 2.73 16.36
CA ASN A 121 -18.68 2.03 15.18
C ASN A 121 -17.61 1.56 14.18
N HIS A 122 -16.44 1.14 14.68
CA HIS A 122 -15.38 0.53 13.88
C HIS A 122 -15.37 -1.00 14.09
N ALA A 123 -15.10 -1.71 13.01
CA ALA A 123 -14.68 -3.10 13.08
C ALA A 123 -13.14 -3.15 13.17
N PHE A 124 -12.63 -4.11 13.94
CA PHE A 124 -11.20 -4.31 14.13
C PHE A 124 -10.80 -5.74 13.79
N ASP A 125 -9.58 -5.87 13.28
CA ASP A 125 -8.89 -7.14 13.17
C ASP A 125 -7.47 -7.05 13.71
N CYS A 126 -6.87 -8.18 14.05
CA CYS A 126 -5.62 -8.27 14.76
C CYS A 126 -4.71 -9.33 14.13
N PHE A 127 -3.46 -8.95 13.89
CA PHE A 127 -2.38 -9.86 13.54
C PHE A 127 -1.35 -9.87 14.64
N ILE A 128 -1.11 -11.04 15.23
CA ILE A 128 -0.11 -11.24 16.28
C ILE A 128 1.24 -11.48 15.61
N PHE A 129 2.21 -10.61 15.89
CA PHE A 129 3.57 -10.85 15.42
C PHE A 129 4.15 -12.11 16.08
N PRO A 130 4.75 -13.03 15.31
CA PRO A 130 5.42 -14.17 15.90
C PRO A 130 6.52 -13.70 16.86
N PRO A 131 6.69 -14.36 18.02
CA PRO A 131 7.75 -13.99 18.95
C PRO A 131 9.12 -14.16 18.26
N LYS A 132 9.99 -13.16 18.39
CA LYS A 132 11.38 -13.30 17.92
C LYS A 132 12.04 -14.46 18.66
N PRO A 133 12.82 -15.32 17.99
CA PRO A 133 13.70 -16.24 18.69
C PRO A 133 14.61 -15.41 19.61
N ALA A 134 14.62 -15.76 20.90
CA ALA A 134 15.31 -14.99 21.93
C ALA A 134 16.81 -14.88 21.58
N SER A 135 17.22 -13.71 21.11
CA SER A 135 18.63 -13.43 20.77
C SER A 135 19.49 -13.13 21.99
N MET A 136 18.88 -12.98 23.17
CA MET A 136 19.57 -12.87 24.48
C MET A 136 18.66 -13.42 25.58
N PRO A 137 19.19 -14.03 26.63
CA PRO A 137 18.40 -14.39 27.80
C PRO A 137 17.78 -13.12 28.39
N ALA A 138 16.46 -13.13 28.57
CA ALA A 138 15.76 -12.05 29.22
C ALA A 138 16.46 -11.73 30.55
N LYS A 139 16.71 -10.42 30.83
CA LYS A 139 17.17 -10.01 32.17
C LYS A 139 16.25 -10.66 33.21
N PRO A 140 16.82 -11.23 34.27
CA PRO A 140 16.01 -11.83 35.34
C PRO A 140 14.93 -10.83 35.77
N ALA A 141 13.69 -11.28 35.81
CA ALA A 141 12.59 -10.46 36.29
C ALA A 141 12.85 -10.07 37.72
N ASP A 142 12.70 -8.78 38.03
CA ASP A 142 12.79 -8.30 39.40
C ASP A 142 11.68 -8.95 40.25
N PRO A 143 12.03 -9.76 41.27
CA PRO A 143 11.03 -10.51 42.05
C PRO A 143 10.07 -9.62 42.81
N ALA A 144 10.29 -8.32 42.85
CA ALA A 144 9.45 -7.34 43.56
C ALA A 144 8.34 -6.72 42.69
N LYS A 145 8.30 -6.98 41.37
CA LYS A 145 7.23 -6.49 40.50
C LYS A 145 6.18 -7.59 40.30
N PRO A 146 4.88 -7.28 40.57
CA PRO A 146 3.82 -8.23 40.21
C PRO A 146 3.93 -8.58 38.71
N LEU A 147 3.93 -9.87 38.42
CA LEU A 147 3.88 -10.38 37.04
C LEU A 147 2.61 -9.83 36.39
N GLY A 148 2.76 -8.75 35.61
CA GLY A 148 1.68 -8.22 34.80
C GLY A 148 1.23 -9.27 33.78
N VAL A 149 -0.03 -9.16 33.32
CA VAL A 149 -0.53 -10.03 32.25
C VAL A 149 0.42 -9.94 31.05
N PRO A 150 0.94 -11.08 30.51
CA PRO A 150 1.80 -11.05 29.35
C PRO A 150 1.14 -10.28 28.20
N LYS A 151 1.90 -9.42 27.54
CA LYS A 151 1.44 -8.65 26.41
C LYS A 151 2.07 -9.17 25.11
N LEU A 152 1.32 -9.09 24.04
CA LEU A 152 1.76 -9.40 22.68
C LEU A 152 1.80 -8.13 21.85
N LYS A 153 2.81 -8.03 21.00
CA LYS A 153 2.86 -7.01 19.94
C LYS A 153 1.89 -7.42 18.83
N VAL A 154 0.96 -6.54 18.54
CA VAL A 154 -0.15 -6.83 17.62
C VAL A 154 -0.27 -5.70 16.61
N LEU A 155 -0.41 -6.04 15.33
CA LEU A 155 -0.87 -5.11 14.32
C LEU A 155 -2.39 -5.11 14.31
N VAL A 156 -2.96 -3.99 14.65
CA VAL A 156 -4.41 -3.76 14.64
C VAL A 156 -4.78 -3.02 13.38
N THR A 157 -5.79 -3.52 12.71
CA THR A 157 -6.46 -2.82 11.61
C THR A 157 -7.88 -2.48 12.02
N GLY A 158 -8.39 -1.34 11.55
CA GLY A 158 -9.76 -0.90 11.82
C GLY A 158 -10.35 -0.13 10.66
N ALA A 159 -11.67 -0.27 10.46
CA ALA A 159 -12.43 0.53 9.52
C ALA A 159 -13.85 0.77 10.05
N LYS A 160 -14.50 1.83 9.57
CA LYS A 160 -15.89 2.11 9.92
C LYS A 160 -16.79 0.95 9.47
N GLN A 161 -17.63 0.45 10.38
CA GLN A 161 -18.54 -0.66 10.07
C GLN A 161 -19.43 -0.35 8.87
N GLN A 162 -20.03 0.85 8.83
CA GLN A 162 -20.89 1.27 7.72
C GLN A 162 -20.17 1.20 6.37
N LEU A 163 -18.90 1.61 6.31
CA LEU A 163 -18.11 1.56 5.08
C LEU A 163 -17.88 0.11 4.62
N LEU A 164 -17.60 -0.78 5.55
CA LEU A 164 -17.45 -2.21 5.24
C LEU A 164 -18.76 -2.82 4.73
N ASP A 165 -19.89 -2.43 5.33
CA ASP A 165 -21.22 -2.87 4.90
C ASP A 165 -21.54 -2.35 3.49
N ASP A 166 -21.20 -1.10 3.19
CA ASP A 166 -21.37 -0.48 1.88
C ASP A 166 -20.50 -1.17 0.82
N TYR A 167 -19.24 -1.51 1.14
CA TYR A 167 -18.38 -2.29 0.24
C TYR A 167 -18.93 -3.70 -0.03
N GLN A 168 -19.42 -4.39 1.00
CA GLN A 168 -20.06 -5.69 0.84
C GLN A 168 -21.30 -5.62 -0.05
N LEU A 169 -22.13 -4.61 0.16
CA LEU A 169 -23.32 -4.36 -0.66
C LEU A 169 -22.92 -4.11 -2.12
N SER A 170 -21.90 -3.29 -2.35
CA SER A 170 -21.39 -2.98 -3.70
C SER A 170 -20.90 -4.26 -4.41
N VAL A 171 -20.11 -5.06 -3.73
CA VAL A 171 -19.61 -6.34 -4.27
C VAL A 171 -20.77 -7.29 -4.61
N LYS A 172 -21.75 -7.41 -3.71
CA LYS A 172 -22.94 -8.24 -3.93
C LYS A 172 -23.77 -7.76 -5.12
N ASN A 173 -24.00 -6.45 -5.23
CA ASN A 173 -24.75 -5.85 -6.34
C ASN A 173 -24.00 -5.96 -7.68
N ALA A 174 -22.67 -6.05 -7.65
CA ALA A 174 -21.86 -6.37 -8.83
C ALA A 174 -21.94 -7.86 -9.26
N GLY A 175 -22.66 -8.70 -8.52
CA GLY A 175 -22.75 -10.15 -8.75
C GLY A 175 -21.51 -10.92 -8.28
N LEU A 176 -20.69 -10.27 -7.42
CA LEU A 176 -19.47 -10.81 -6.84
C LEU A 176 -19.66 -11.19 -5.37
N THR A 177 -18.66 -11.81 -4.79
CA THR A 177 -18.59 -12.16 -3.36
C THR A 177 -17.26 -11.66 -2.81
N ALA A 178 -17.29 -10.86 -1.76
CA ALA A 178 -16.10 -10.42 -1.08
C ALA A 178 -15.42 -11.61 -0.39
N ASP A 179 -14.22 -11.92 -0.80
CA ASP A 179 -13.38 -12.93 -0.15
C ASP A 179 -12.68 -12.32 1.06
N CYS A 180 -12.06 -11.14 0.83
CA CYS A 180 -11.44 -10.32 1.86
C CYS A 180 -11.67 -8.84 1.55
N ILE A 181 -11.70 -8.01 2.61
CA ILE A 181 -11.49 -6.56 2.52
C ILE A 181 -10.28 -6.27 3.40
N VAL A 182 -9.22 -5.70 2.81
CA VAL A 182 -7.94 -5.49 3.47
C VAL A 182 -7.51 -4.03 3.38
N PRO A 183 -6.76 -3.51 4.36
CA PRO A 183 -6.11 -2.21 4.22
C PRO A 183 -5.09 -2.22 3.08
N GLY A 184 -5.13 -1.24 2.19
CA GLY A 184 -4.21 -1.16 1.05
C GLY A 184 -2.73 -1.18 1.45
N ILE A 185 -2.39 -0.61 2.61
CA ILE A 185 -1.02 -0.59 3.14
C ILE A 185 -0.41 -1.99 3.39
N ILE A 186 -1.24 -3.02 3.54
CA ILE A 186 -0.78 -4.40 3.71
C ILE A 186 -0.32 -5.02 2.38
N GLY A 187 -0.85 -4.52 1.27
CA GLY A 187 -0.49 -5.03 -0.06
C GLY A 187 1.01 -5.00 -0.34
N PRO A 188 1.68 -3.85 -0.25
CA PRO A 188 3.13 -3.76 -0.45
C PRO A 188 3.94 -4.71 0.44
N LEU A 189 3.52 -4.90 1.69
CA LEU A 189 4.20 -5.81 2.62
C LEU A 189 4.12 -7.28 2.16
N ASN A 190 2.91 -7.75 1.81
CA ASN A 190 2.71 -9.10 1.32
C ASN A 190 3.42 -9.36 -0.01
N ALA A 191 3.35 -8.39 -0.93
CA ALA A 191 4.01 -8.52 -2.22
C ALA A 191 5.54 -8.53 -2.07
N PHE A 192 6.11 -7.72 -1.16
CA PHE A 192 7.54 -7.65 -0.92
C PHE A 192 8.09 -8.94 -0.30
N GLU A 193 7.38 -9.52 0.68
CA GLU A 193 7.74 -10.80 1.28
C GLU A 193 7.91 -11.90 0.22
N MET A 194 7.03 -11.91 -0.80
CA MET A 194 7.07 -12.90 -1.87
C MET A 194 8.08 -12.58 -2.98
N ALA A 195 8.22 -11.30 -3.33
CA ALA A 195 9.06 -10.87 -4.44
C ALA A 195 10.54 -10.74 -4.05
N MET A 196 10.83 -10.42 -2.79
CA MET A 196 12.16 -10.14 -2.26
C MET A 196 12.41 -10.88 -0.94
N PRO A 197 12.27 -12.22 -0.89
CA PRO A 197 12.28 -12.99 0.36
C PRO A 197 13.59 -12.86 1.14
N GLU A 198 14.73 -12.73 0.46
CA GLU A 198 16.03 -12.57 1.10
C GLU A 198 16.17 -11.21 1.78
N ALA A 199 15.82 -10.12 1.09
CA ALA A 199 15.83 -8.77 1.66
C ALA A 199 14.81 -8.67 2.79
N PHE A 200 13.60 -9.24 2.62
CA PHE A 200 12.58 -9.29 3.65
C PHE A 200 13.09 -9.97 4.93
N ALA A 201 13.73 -11.14 4.79
CA ALA A 201 14.14 -11.96 5.94
C ALA A 201 15.40 -11.43 6.65
N ASN A 202 16.33 -10.78 5.92
CA ASN A 202 17.67 -10.53 6.42
C ASN A 202 18.05 -9.05 6.57
N GLU A 203 17.31 -8.14 5.91
CA GLU A 203 17.67 -6.73 5.86
C GLU A 203 16.71 -5.84 6.65
N SER A 204 17.16 -4.62 6.95
CA SER A 204 16.32 -3.52 7.39
C SER A 204 16.00 -2.65 6.18
N VAL A 205 14.76 -2.66 5.73
CA VAL A 205 14.36 -1.98 4.48
C VAL A 205 13.15 -1.07 4.70
N ALA A 206 13.05 -0.01 3.91
CA ALA A 206 11.87 0.84 3.85
C ALA A 206 11.08 0.55 2.56
N LEU A 207 9.76 0.38 2.69
CA LEU A 207 8.83 0.32 1.57
C LEU A 207 8.05 1.61 1.53
N VAL A 208 8.11 2.30 0.40
CA VAL A 208 7.41 3.58 0.18
C VAL A 208 6.47 3.42 -1.00
N ASP A 209 5.17 3.41 -0.74
CA ASP A 209 4.15 3.37 -1.79
C ASP A 209 3.57 4.77 -1.99
N ILE A 210 3.76 5.35 -3.18
CA ILE A 210 3.38 6.71 -3.50
C ILE A 210 2.10 6.70 -4.31
N GLY A 211 0.99 6.83 -3.57
CA GLY A 211 -0.35 6.90 -4.13
C GLY A 211 -0.70 8.28 -4.69
N PHE A 212 -1.97 8.47 -5.06
CA PHE A 212 -2.43 9.74 -5.60
C PHE A 212 -2.55 10.82 -4.53
N LYS A 213 -3.25 10.57 -3.41
CA LYS A 213 -3.42 11.54 -2.31
C LYS A 213 -2.39 11.37 -1.19
N HIS A 214 -2.03 10.14 -0.89
CA HIS A 214 -1.20 9.79 0.25
C HIS A 214 -0.06 8.90 -0.18
N SER A 215 1.01 8.93 0.61
CA SER A 215 2.08 7.94 0.55
C SER A 215 2.15 7.16 1.86
N SER A 216 2.47 5.88 1.76
CA SER A 216 2.74 5.05 2.93
C SER A 216 4.24 4.77 3.05
N ILE A 217 4.74 4.81 4.27
CA ILE A 217 6.11 4.47 4.63
C ILE A 217 6.05 3.33 5.64
N CYS A 218 6.57 2.18 5.26
CA CYS A 218 6.69 1.02 6.13
C CYS A 218 8.16 0.64 6.28
N VAL A 219 8.63 0.44 7.50
CA VAL A 219 9.98 -0.08 7.74
C VAL A 219 9.87 -1.50 8.25
N LEU A 220 10.57 -2.39 7.56
CA LEU A 220 10.75 -3.79 7.93
C LEU A 220 12.17 -3.98 8.49
N ASP A 221 12.29 -4.69 9.61
CA ASP A 221 13.58 -5.14 10.16
C ASP A 221 13.57 -6.66 10.25
N ARG A 222 14.23 -7.31 9.30
CA ARG A 222 14.34 -8.78 9.23
C ARG A 222 13.00 -9.49 9.41
N GLY A 223 12.09 -9.21 8.50
CA GLY A 223 10.74 -9.79 8.45
C GLY A 223 9.75 -9.22 9.44
N GLU A 224 10.17 -8.33 10.33
CA GLU A 224 9.26 -7.66 11.26
C GLU A 224 8.91 -6.26 10.78
N LEU A 225 7.62 -5.95 10.71
CA LEU A 225 7.14 -4.61 10.48
C LEU A 225 7.34 -3.79 11.77
N VAL A 226 8.21 -2.78 11.73
CA VAL A 226 8.58 -1.99 12.91
C VAL A 226 8.03 -0.57 12.89
N LEU A 227 7.75 -0.03 11.70
CA LEU A 227 7.15 1.29 11.54
C LEU A 227 6.12 1.29 10.42
N ILE A 228 5.01 1.96 10.66
CA ILE A 228 4.00 2.31 9.66
C ILE A 228 3.70 3.79 9.79
N ARG A 229 3.78 4.51 8.70
CA ARG A 229 3.41 5.92 8.63
C ARG A 229 2.68 6.22 7.33
N VAL A 230 1.64 7.01 7.42
CA VAL A 230 0.93 7.58 6.26
C VAL A 230 1.19 9.07 6.24
N VAL A 231 1.60 9.59 5.09
CA VAL A 231 1.83 11.01 4.88
C VAL A 231 0.88 11.56 3.82
N ASN A 232 0.36 12.77 4.05
CA ASN A 232 -0.60 13.44 3.17
C ASN A 232 0.11 14.14 2.01
N ILE A 233 1.03 13.41 1.36
CA ILE A 233 1.76 13.82 0.17
C ILE A 233 1.68 12.67 -0.81
N GLY A 234 1.06 12.91 -1.94
CA GLY A 234 0.93 11.95 -3.04
C GLY A 234 1.11 12.65 -4.38
N GLY A 235 0.90 11.92 -5.46
CA GLY A 235 1.06 12.43 -6.82
C GLY A 235 0.21 13.65 -7.14
N ASP A 236 -0.97 13.77 -6.54
CA ASP A 236 -1.87 14.92 -6.71
C ASP A 236 -1.22 16.22 -6.21
N LYS A 237 -0.68 16.20 -5.00
CA LYS A 237 -0.02 17.37 -4.41
C LYS A 237 1.24 17.77 -5.19
N LEU A 238 2.00 16.78 -5.68
CA LEU A 238 3.16 17.02 -6.54
C LEU A 238 2.74 17.70 -7.85
N THR A 239 1.71 17.22 -8.50
CA THR A 239 1.20 17.77 -9.76
C THR A 239 0.62 19.17 -9.56
N ALA A 240 -0.18 19.37 -8.50
CA ALA A 240 -0.76 20.69 -8.19
C ALA A 240 0.33 21.72 -7.89
N GLY A 241 1.34 21.35 -7.10
CA GLY A 241 2.48 22.23 -6.82
C GLY A 241 3.30 22.58 -8.07
N LEU A 242 3.50 21.63 -8.99
CA LEU A 242 4.14 21.91 -10.28
C LEU A 242 3.29 22.85 -11.14
N ALA A 243 1.99 22.65 -11.20
CA ALA A 243 1.07 23.50 -11.94
C ALA A 243 1.14 24.95 -11.45
N GLU A 244 1.14 25.15 -10.13
CA GLU A 244 1.27 26.45 -9.49
C GLU A 244 2.65 27.08 -9.75
N ALA A 245 3.74 26.35 -9.48
CA ALA A 245 5.10 26.86 -9.61
C ALA A 245 5.46 27.25 -11.04
N MET A 246 4.93 26.53 -12.03
CA MET A 246 5.20 26.76 -13.45
C MET A 246 4.12 27.58 -14.15
N ASN A 247 3.02 27.91 -13.46
CA ASN A 247 1.84 28.59 -14.02
C ASN A 247 1.30 27.90 -15.28
N ILE A 248 1.15 26.58 -15.21
CA ILE A 248 0.62 25.72 -16.28
C ILE A 248 -0.62 24.96 -15.81
N THR A 249 -1.34 24.32 -16.74
CA THR A 249 -2.49 23.50 -16.38
C THR A 249 -2.08 22.27 -15.57
N TYR A 250 -3.01 21.73 -14.78
CA TYR A 250 -2.78 20.49 -14.05
C TYR A 250 -2.43 19.31 -14.98
N ALA A 251 -3.04 19.25 -16.18
CA ALA A 251 -2.76 18.22 -17.17
C ALA A 251 -1.33 18.33 -17.73
N ASP A 252 -0.88 19.56 -18.03
CA ASP A 252 0.49 19.80 -18.48
C ASP A 252 1.51 19.46 -17.37
N ALA A 253 1.21 19.84 -16.12
CA ALA A 253 2.05 19.52 -14.97
C ALA A 253 2.15 18.00 -14.73
N GLU A 254 1.08 17.26 -14.95
CA GLU A 254 1.12 15.78 -14.90
C GLU A 254 2.04 15.22 -15.99
N GLY A 255 1.98 15.79 -17.20
CA GLY A 255 2.90 15.44 -18.29
C GLY A 255 4.37 15.73 -17.93
N VAL A 256 4.66 16.90 -17.37
CA VAL A 256 6.00 17.27 -16.89
C VAL A 256 6.49 16.29 -15.83
N LYS A 257 5.66 15.98 -14.84
CA LYS A 257 5.99 15.02 -13.78
C LYS A 257 6.34 13.63 -14.33
N LEU A 258 5.66 13.20 -15.40
CA LEU A 258 5.91 11.91 -16.06
C LEU A 258 7.06 11.96 -17.10
N GLY A 259 7.75 13.09 -17.24
CA GLY A 259 8.83 13.28 -18.20
C GLY A 259 8.35 13.48 -19.64
N ILE A 260 7.06 13.77 -19.85
CA ILE A 260 6.50 14.09 -21.16
C ILE A 260 6.70 15.60 -21.39
N VAL A 261 7.74 15.97 -22.13
CA VAL A 261 7.98 17.39 -22.49
C VAL A 261 6.85 17.90 -23.36
N PRO A 262 6.19 19.02 -23.01
CA PRO A 262 5.17 19.62 -23.88
C PRO A 262 5.79 19.99 -25.23
N LYS A 263 5.23 19.48 -26.33
CA LYS A 263 5.72 19.68 -27.71
C LYS A 263 5.56 21.13 -28.25
N ASN A 264 5.08 22.06 -27.44
CA ASN A 264 4.82 23.43 -27.84
C ASN A 264 5.79 24.40 -27.19
N LYS A 265 7.01 24.57 -27.73
CA LYS A 265 7.74 25.83 -27.71
C LYS A 265 8.90 25.76 -28.70
N SER A 266 8.77 26.53 -29.71
CA SER A 266 9.74 26.83 -30.75
C SER A 266 10.76 27.87 -30.25
N GLU A 267 11.81 27.46 -29.54
CA GLU A 267 13.08 28.21 -29.48
C GLU A 267 14.16 27.39 -28.75
N PRO A 268 15.33 27.17 -29.39
CA PRO A 268 16.40 26.33 -28.82
C PRO A 268 17.07 26.91 -27.56
N SER A 269 17.03 28.24 -27.39
CA SER A 269 17.59 28.92 -26.20
C SER A 269 16.66 28.90 -24.98
N GLY A 270 15.39 28.56 -25.16
CA GLY A 270 14.41 28.42 -24.08
C GLY A 270 14.29 27.03 -23.47
N GLU A 271 14.75 25.97 -24.18
CA GLU A 271 14.61 24.61 -23.71
C GLU A 271 15.42 24.31 -22.45
N PHE A 272 16.65 24.81 -22.37
CA PHE A 272 17.50 24.58 -21.19
C PHE A 272 16.98 25.32 -19.95
N ALA A 273 16.58 26.58 -20.10
CA ALA A 273 16.00 27.37 -19.01
C ALA A 273 14.62 26.80 -18.57
N ALA A 274 13.81 26.27 -19.51
CA ALA A 274 12.59 25.62 -19.22
C ALA A 274 12.81 24.30 -18.46
N LEU A 275 13.82 23.53 -18.82
CA LEU A 275 14.18 22.29 -18.12
C LEU A 275 14.69 22.58 -16.69
N GLU A 276 15.57 23.56 -16.50
CA GLU A 276 16.02 23.98 -15.16
C GLU A 276 14.85 24.41 -14.27
N MET A 277 13.91 25.16 -14.82
CA MET A 277 12.72 25.59 -14.09
C MET A 277 11.84 24.39 -13.71
N GLN A 278 11.67 23.41 -14.61
CA GLN A 278 10.94 22.18 -14.34
C GLN A 278 11.60 21.37 -13.22
N VAL A 279 12.91 21.18 -13.30
CA VAL A 279 13.71 20.47 -12.29
C VAL A 279 13.58 21.15 -10.93
N THR A 280 13.79 22.46 -10.87
CA THR A 280 13.69 23.25 -9.62
C THR A 280 12.28 23.21 -9.03
N ALA A 281 11.25 23.35 -9.89
CA ALA A 281 9.86 23.27 -9.44
C ALA A 281 9.52 21.90 -8.89
N LEU A 282 9.93 20.81 -9.56
CA LEU A 282 9.69 19.45 -9.11
C LEU A 282 10.44 19.15 -7.81
N ASP A 283 11.71 19.54 -7.70
CA ASP A 283 12.52 19.37 -6.50
C ASP A 283 11.84 19.97 -5.27
N SER A 284 11.33 21.21 -5.39
CA SER A 284 10.60 21.88 -4.31
C SER A 284 9.35 21.11 -3.85
N GLN A 285 8.72 20.33 -4.73
CA GLN A 285 7.53 19.51 -4.41
C GLN A 285 7.91 18.13 -3.85
N VAL A 286 9.07 17.58 -4.23
CA VAL A 286 9.56 16.28 -3.75
C VAL A 286 10.20 16.41 -2.36
N ALA A 287 10.90 17.50 -2.07
CA ALA A 287 11.59 17.72 -0.81
C ALA A 287 10.72 17.53 0.46
N PRO A 288 9.43 17.93 0.52
CA PRO A 288 8.58 17.62 1.67
C PRO A 288 8.39 16.11 1.92
N LEU A 289 8.23 15.32 0.86
CA LEU A 289 8.14 13.86 0.98
C LEU A 289 9.49 13.28 1.44
N GLY A 290 10.59 13.76 0.88
CA GLY A 290 11.94 13.39 1.30
C GLY A 290 12.18 13.65 2.80
N ARG A 291 11.75 14.81 3.32
CA ARG A 291 11.83 15.11 4.77
C ARG A 291 11.02 14.15 5.64
N GLU A 292 9.79 13.82 5.22
CA GLU A 292 8.94 12.87 5.94
C GLU A 292 9.55 11.45 5.95
N LEU A 293 10.14 11.06 4.83
CA LEU A 293 10.83 9.78 4.72
C LEU A 293 12.07 9.76 5.63
N ARG A 294 12.97 10.76 5.55
CA ARG A 294 14.13 10.88 6.45
C ARG A 294 13.72 10.83 7.92
N ALA A 295 12.74 11.63 8.33
CA ALA A 295 12.27 11.62 9.72
C ALA A 295 11.76 10.24 10.17
N SER A 296 11.20 9.44 9.25
CA SER A 296 10.75 8.09 9.54
C SER A 296 11.93 7.11 9.69
N LEU A 297 12.96 7.27 8.84
CA LEU A 297 14.17 6.46 8.92
C LEU A 297 15.00 6.80 10.16
N ASP A 298 15.20 8.09 10.45
CA ASP A 298 15.91 8.55 11.65
C ASP A 298 15.23 8.02 12.93
N PHE A 299 13.90 8.06 12.98
CA PHE A 299 13.15 7.51 14.10
C PHE A 299 13.39 6.01 14.28
N PHE A 300 13.39 5.24 13.19
CA PHE A 300 13.72 3.82 13.21
C PHE A 300 15.14 3.58 13.69
N GLU A 301 16.12 4.29 13.12
CA GLU A 301 17.54 4.14 13.44
C GLU A 301 17.83 4.42 14.91
N HIS A 302 17.23 5.47 15.47
CA HIS A 302 17.36 5.80 16.90
C HIS A 302 16.74 4.74 17.81
N GLN A 303 15.68 4.06 17.38
CA GLN A 303 15.03 3.03 18.18
C GLN A 303 15.71 1.66 18.11
N GLN A 304 16.27 1.32 16.95
CA GLN A 304 16.78 -0.03 16.68
C GLN A 304 18.32 -0.10 16.67
N ASP A 305 19.01 1.04 16.75
CA ASP A 305 20.48 1.16 16.61
C ASP A 305 20.98 0.49 15.31
N ARG A 306 20.25 0.72 14.24
CA ARG A 306 20.48 0.16 12.89
C ARG A 306 19.96 1.11 11.83
N ALA A 307 20.72 1.20 10.72
CA ALA A 307 20.30 1.93 9.53
C ALA A 307 19.45 1.05 8.60
N VAL A 308 18.57 1.71 7.84
CA VAL A 308 17.90 1.10 6.70
C VAL A 308 18.89 0.93 5.56
N SER A 309 19.03 -0.29 5.03
CA SER A 309 19.96 -0.60 3.95
C SER A 309 19.47 -0.10 2.59
N GLN A 310 18.18 -0.24 2.32
CA GLN A 310 17.58 0.05 1.01
C GLN A 310 16.16 0.60 1.18
N ILE A 311 15.76 1.47 0.23
CA ILE A 311 14.42 2.03 0.12
C ILE A 311 13.79 1.56 -1.19
N PHE A 312 12.69 0.85 -1.09
CA PHE A 312 11.95 0.31 -2.22
C PHE A 312 10.70 1.15 -2.50
N ILE A 313 10.65 1.75 -3.70
CA ILE A 313 9.61 2.67 -4.12
C ILE A 313 8.59 1.96 -5.01
N SER A 314 7.31 2.12 -4.71
CA SER A 314 6.16 1.65 -5.50
C SER A 314 5.11 2.75 -5.67
N GLY A 315 4.01 2.43 -6.37
CA GLY A 315 2.94 3.36 -6.65
C GLY A 315 3.07 4.06 -8.00
N ALA A 316 2.08 4.90 -8.34
CA ALA A 316 2.01 5.52 -9.68
C ALA A 316 3.12 6.55 -9.93
N ALA A 317 3.60 7.23 -8.89
CA ALA A 317 4.70 8.21 -9.01
C ALA A 317 6.05 7.54 -9.28
N ALA A 318 6.21 6.25 -8.99
CA ALA A 318 7.41 5.48 -9.29
C ALA A 318 7.71 5.31 -10.79
N LYS A 319 6.79 5.73 -11.66
CA LYS A 319 7.00 5.78 -13.11
C LYS A 319 7.87 6.95 -13.57
N SER A 320 8.00 7.99 -12.78
CA SER A 320 8.77 9.19 -13.13
C SER A 320 10.21 9.02 -12.69
N GLU A 321 11.13 8.81 -13.63
CA GLU A 321 12.56 8.71 -13.31
C GLU A 321 13.08 10.03 -12.71
N MET A 322 12.63 11.17 -13.24
CA MET A 322 12.98 12.48 -12.68
C MET A 322 12.59 12.63 -11.21
N PHE A 323 11.38 12.18 -10.85
CA PHE A 323 10.93 12.16 -9.47
C PHE A 323 11.80 11.24 -8.60
N LEU A 324 12.16 10.06 -9.12
CA LEU A 324 13.00 9.11 -8.40
C LEU A 324 14.41 9.63 -8.18
N GLU A 325 15.00 10.31 -9.17
CA GLU A 325 16.32 10.93 -9.04
C GLU A 325 16.33 12.01 -7.95
N MET A 326 15.31 12.86 -7.91
CA MET A 326 15.17 13.86 -6.85
C MET A 326 14.98 13.24 -5.47
N LEU A 327 14.14 12.20 -5.36
CA LEU A 327 13.98 11.50 -4.09
C LEU A 327 15.28 10.79 -3.67
N ARG A 328 16.03 10.22 -4.60
CA ARG A 328 17.36 9.63 -4.34
C ARG A 328 18.35 10.68 -3.81
N ALA A 329 18.34 11.87 -4.36
CA ALA A 329 19.21 12.97 -3.90
C ALA A 329 18.92 13.40 -2.45
N GLU A 330 17.70 13.18 -1.99
CA GLU A 330 17.28 13.45 -0.62
C GLU A 330 17.68 12.36 0.38
N MET A 331 18.06 11.16 -0.07
CA MET A 331 18.29 9.99 0.76
C MET A 331 19.76 9.57 0.79
N ILE A 332 20.20 9.03 1.93
CA ILE A 332 21.52 8.39 2.07
C ILE A 332 21.42 6.92 1.63
N ALA A 333 20.34 6.24 2.01
CA ALA A 333 20.11 4.86 1.62
C ALA A 333 19.73 4.75 0.13
N GLU A 334 20.11 3.66 -0.50
CA GLU A 334 19.80 3.40 -1.91
C GLU A 334 18.29 3.36 -2.14
N CYS A 335 17.78 4.23 -3.02
CA CYS A 335 16.38 4.25 -3.43
C CYS A 335 16.22 3.59 -4.80
N LYS A 336 15.36 2.59 -4.88
CA LYS A 336 15.06 1.89 -6.14
C LYS A 336 13.59 1.51 -6.27
N THR A 337 13.13 1.44 -7.49
CA THR A 337 11.83 0.80 -7.78
C THR A 337 11.98 -0.72 -7.73
N TRP A 338 10.88 -1.41 -7.54
CA TRP A 338 10.83 -2.86 -7.56
C TRP A 338 9.57 -3.36 -8.27
N ASN A 339 9.65 -4.55 -8.83
CA ASN A 339 8.52 -5.17 -9.50
C ASN A 339 7.87 -6.20 -8.57
N PRO A 340 6.64 -5.95 -8.09
CA PRO A 340 5.93 -6.86 -7.20
C PRO A 340 5.49 -8.17 -7.88
N ALA A 341 5.63 -8.28 -9.20
CA ALA A 341 5.24 -9.47 -9.96
C ALA A 341 6.39 -10.46 -10.19
N THR A 342 7.60 -10.22 -9.69
CA THR A 342 8.79 -11.05 -9.97
C THR A 342 8.66 -12.50 -9.54
N PHE A 343 7.86 -12.79 -8.52
CA PHE A 343 7.59 -14.16 -8.06
C PHE A 343 6.45 -14.85 -8.84
N LEU A 344 5.75 -14.12 -9.72
CA LEU A 344 4.63 -14.65 -10.50
C LEU A 344 5.11 -15.10 -11.89
N GLN A 345 4.59 -16.21 -12.36
CA GLN A 345 4.70 -16.55 -13.77
C GLN A 345 3.87 -15.56 -14.58
N LEU A 346 4.49 -14.88 -15.54
CA LEU A 346 3.75 -13.98 -16.42
C LEU A 346 2.99 -14.79 -17.49
N ALA A 347 1.67 -14.77 -17.43
CA ALA A 347 0.76 -15.37 -18.39
C ALA A 347 -0.14 -14.30 -19.02
N LEU A 348 0.41 -13.10 -19.20
CA LEU A 348 -0.25 -11.90 -19.69
C LEU A 348 -0.43 -11.96 -21.23
N PRO A 349 -1.49 -11.33 -21.79
CA PRO A 349 -1.60 -11.13 -23.25
C PRO A 349 -0.50 -10.19 -23.73
N GLY A 350 -0.17 -10.30 -25.03
CA GLY A 350 1.01 -9.71 -25.66
C GLY A 350 1.35 -8.28 -25.24
N GLN A 351 0.41 -7.34 -25.35
CA GLN A 351 0.67 -5.94 -24.98
C GLN A 351 0.93 -5.78 -23.48
N GLN A 352 0.13 -6.42 -22.62
CA GLN A 352 0.30 -6.37 -21.19
C GLN A 352 1.65 -6.96 -20.74
N ALA A 353 2.14 -8.00 -21.44
CA ALA A 353 3.43 -8.60 -21.17
C ALA A 353 4.60 -7.65 -21.47
N VAL A 354 4.46 -6.78 -22.45
CA VAL A 354 5.48 -5.76 -22.79
C VAL A 354 5.47 -4.61 -21.77
N GLU A 355 4.29 -4.22 -21.30
CA GLU A 355 4.13 -3.06 -20.41
C GLU A 355 4.36 -3.37 -18.92
N ILE A 356 4.40 -4.65 -18.53
CA ILE A 356 4.39 -5.05 -17.11
C ILE A 356 5.55 -4.47 -16.31
N GLU A 357 6.75 -4.35 -16.89
CA GLU A 357 7.90 -3.78 -16.20
C GLU A 357 7.66 -2.33 -15.81
N HIS A 358 6.98 -1.57 -16.67
CA HIS A 358 6.65 -0.16 -16.41
C HIS A 358 5.41 0.01 -15.52
N VAL A 359 4.44 -0.92 -15.62
CA VAL A 359 3.18 -0.89 -14.86
C VAL A 359 3.35 -1.54 -13.48
N GLY A 360 4.22 -2.54 -13.37
CA GLY A 360 4.39 -3.37 -12.19
C GLY A 360 4.43 -2.62 -10.85
N PRO A 361 5.27 -1.58 -10.69
CA PRO A 361 5.36 -0.86 -9.42
C PRO A 361 4.03 -0.31 -8.89
N GLN A 362 3.07 0.02 -9.76
CA GLN A 362 1.76 0.52 -9.33
C GLN A 362 0.74 -0.60 -9.00
N LEU A 363 1.03 -1.86 -9.36
CA LEU A 363 0.19 -3.02 -9.03
C LEU A 363 0.48 -3.60 -7.64
N CYS A 364 1.40 -3.01 -6.90
CA CYS A 364 1.92 -3.50 -5.65
C CYS A 364 0.81 -3.82 -4.63
N VAL A 365 -0.12 -2.89 -4.44
CA VAL A 365 -1.27 -3.06 -3.52
C VAL A 365 -2.18 -4.18 -4.00
N ALA A 366 -2.54 -4.22 -5.29
CA ALA A 366 -3.45 -5.23 -5.83
C ALA A 366 -2.85 -6.65 -5.79
N ILE A 367 -1.55 -6.79 -6.16
CA ILE A 367 -0.86 -8.08 -6.09
C ILE A 367 -0.80 -8.59 -4.66
N GLY A 368 -0.37 -7.74 -3.71
CA GLY A 368 -0.28 -8.14 -2.32
C GLY A 368 -1.64 -8.38 -1.65
N ALA A 369 -2.69 -7.68 -2.09
CA ALA A 369 -4.05 -7.98 -1.66
C ALA A 369 -4.54 -9.35 -2.15
N ALA A 370 -4.20 -9.75 -3.38
CA ALA A 370 -4.52 -11.08 -3.89
C ALA A 370 -3.91 -12.19 -3.03
N LEU A 371 -2.71 -11.96 -2.49
CA LEU A 371 -2.04 -12.91 -1.58
C LEU A 371 -2.80 -13.13 -0.26
N SER A 372 -3.60 -12.16 0.18
CA SER A 372 -4.43 -12.31 1.39
C SER A 372 -5.55 -13.36 1.23
N ALA A 373 -5.86 -13.80 0.01
CA ALA A 373 -6.86 -14.82 -0.31
C ALA A 373 -6.25 -16.24 -0.48
N LEU A 374 -4.93 -16.39 -0.37
CA LEU A 374 -4.20 -17.67 -0.46
C LEU A 374 -4.36 -18.54 0.83
#